data_e151d49804adde793bfe0f0db8c730d4
#
_entry.id   e151d49804adde793bfe0f0db8c730d4
#
_cell.length_a   1.000
_cell.length_b   1.000
_cell.length_c   1.000
_cell.angle_alpha   90.00
_cell.angle_beta   90.00
_cell.angle_gamma   90.00
#
_symmetry.space_group_name_H-M   'P 1'
#
loop_
_entity.id
_entity.type
_entity.pdbx_description
1 polymer ?
#
loop_
_entity_poly.entity_id
_entity_poly.type
_entity_poly.pdbx_seq_one_letter_code
_entity_poly.pdbx_strand_id
1 'polypeptide(L)'
;MPDLPPTPTAPLRLLRIVAAVAEQGSATRAALALHLSVSAVARAVQQAEALLGVALFERCARGMVVTEQGRALSTRTQRALGELRLGAGEALASRATDAMLQALQAVATTRSESAAAARLGLAQPSVHVSLRQLEHVARLRLLERSRHGTRLTDAGERVLQRVCLALAELRSGHDELAALLGGRRSQVAVGALPMTAELLVPQALLHLLASRPGLQVTVLDGTYEALVHRLRHGEVDLVVGPLRGPSRPPDIEEQVLVVDRLLPVVRSGHPVRAGRGPRSLRGLSRWPWVAPLAGTPARAAFERIFQSAGLALPTAQLQANSPSILRSVLQGSDAVALVSPMQVHAELASGQLVALTVPMAGTERDIGVSLRRNSLPSASARAMLESLQHVAATADGGLGTLGSSGPARGP
;
A
#
# COMPACT_ATOMS: atom_id res chain seq x y z
N MET A 1 12.53 11.49 -5.92
CA MET A 1 13.11 10.20 -5.52
C MET A 1 14.52 10.17 -6.06
N PRO A 2 15.57 9.91 -5.25
CA PRO A 2 16.92 9.77 -5.77
C PRO A 2 16.95 8.55 -6.70
N ASP A 3 17.57 8.75 -7.88
CA ASP A 3 17.79 7.72 -8.88
C ASP A 3 18.68 6.62 -8.30
N LEU A 4 18.07 5.49 -7.95
CA LEU A 4 18.83 4.28 -7.74
C LEU A 4 19.29 3.76 -9.12
N PRO A 5 20.56 3.32 -9.24
CA PRO A 5 21.01 2.68 -10.46
C PRO A 5 20.10 1.49 -10.76
N PRO A 6 19.63 1.37 -12.00
CA PRO A 6 18.68 0.34 -12.37
C PRO A 6 19.26 -1.04 -12.03
N THR A 7 18.50 -1.84 -11.29
CA THR A 7 18.76 -3.28 -11.19
C THR A 7 18.80 -3.82 -12.63
N PRO A 8 19.73 -4.69 -13.01
CA PRO A 8 19.74 -5.25 -14.35
C PRO A 8 18.40 -5.96 -14.60
N THR A 9 17.57 -5.35 -15.41
CA THR A 9 16.24 -5.83 -15.73
C THR A 9 16.23 -6.41 -17.13
N ALA A 10 15.71 -7.61 -17.28
CA ALA A 10 15.48 -8.14 -18.60
C ALA A 10 14.23 -7.48 -19.22
N PRO A 11 14.29 -7.04 -20.49
CA PRO A 11 13.14 -6.47 -21.19
C PRO A 11 11.93 -7.40 -21.20
N LEU A 12 10.71 -6.84 -21.15
CA LEU A 12 9.45 -7.59 -21.13
C LEU A 12 9.34 -8.61 -22.27
N ARG A 13 9.88 -8.27 -23.46
CA ARG A 13 9.92 -9.18 -24.61
C ARG A 13 10.68 -10.49 -24.30
N LEU A 14 11.78 -10.43 -23.54
CA LEU A 14 12.54 -11.61 -23.14
C LEU A 14 11.83 -12.35 -22.00
N LEU A 15 11.33 -11.63 -21.03
CA LEU A 15 10.58 -12.20 -19.90
C LEU A 15 9.35 -12.98 -20.38
N ARG A 16 8.65 -12.49 -21.40
CA ARG A 16 7.54 -13.20 -22.03
C ARG A 16 7.95 -14.56 -22.60
N ILE A 17 9.11 -14.64 -23.25
CA ILE A 17 9.63 -15.89 -23.78
C ILE A 17 10.06 -16.83 -22.64
N VAL A 18 10.74 -16.30 -21.61
CA VAL A 18 11.12 -17.07 -20.42
C VAL A 18 9.88 -17.66 -19.73
N ALA A 19 8.83 -16.85 -19.54
CA ALA A 19 7.58 -17.31 -18.95
C ALA A 19 6.90 -18.41 -19.78
N ALA A 20 6.89 -18.28 -21.11
CA ALA A 20 6.35 -19.31 -21.98
C ALA A 20 7.15 -20.60 -21.94
N VAL A 21 8.49 -20.56 -21.89
CA VAL A 21 9.33 -21.77 -21.74
C VAL A 21 9.09 -22.44 -20.39
N ALA A 22 8.96 -21.66 -19.31
CA ALA A 22 8.66 -22.19 -17.98
C ALA A 22 7.30 -22.89 -17.92
N GLU A 23 6.29 -22.31 -18.56
CA GLU A 23 4.94 -22.88 -18.64
C GLU A 23 4.88 -24.15 -19.48
N GLN A 24 5.53 -24.14 -20.64
CA GLN A 24 5.50 -25.26 -21.59
C GLN A 24 6.51 -26.38 -21.23
N GLY A 25 7.51 -26.10 -20.37
CA GLY A 25 8.59 -27.03 -20.02
C GLY A 25 9.48 -27.42 -21.22
N SER A 26 9.38 -26.68 -22.35
CA SER A 26 10.10 -27.01 -23.60
C SER A 26 10.22 -25.78 -24.49
N ALA A 27 11.44 -25.52 -24.97
CA ALA A 27 11.69 -24.44 -25.93
C ALA A 27 10.95 -24.66 -27.26
N THR A 28 10.79 -25.92 -27.70
CA THR A 28 10.04 -26.25 -28.92
C THR A 28 8.56 -25.92 -28.77
N ARG A 29 7.92 -26.31 -27.66
CA ARG A 29 6.51 -26.01 -27.41
C ARG A 29 6.27 -24.50 -27.22
N ALA A 30 7.18 -23.83 -26.53
CA ALA A 30 7.12 -22.37 -26.37
C ALA A 30 7.27 -21.65 -27.73
N ALA A 31 8.15 -22.14 -28.60
CA ALA A 31 8.33 -21.58 -29.95
C ALA A 31 7.04 -21.70 -30.78
N LEU A 32 6.36 -22.84 -30.74
CA LEU A 32 5.06 -23.02 -31.37
C LEU A 32 4.00 -22.06 -30.81
N ALA A 33 3.88 -21.99 -29.49
CA ALA A 33 2.91 -21.13 -28.82
C ALA A 33 3.12 -19.63 -29.11
N LEU A 34 4.38 -19.21 -29.28
CA LEU A 34 4.75 -17.81 -29.55
C LEU A 34 4.90 -17.49 -31.05
N HIS A 35 4.71 -18.47 -31.94
CA HIS A 35 4.98 -18.34 -33.39
C HIS A 35 6.41 -17.87 -33.69
N LEU A 36 7.38 -18.42 -32.99
CA LEU A 36 8.82 -18.12 -33.12
C LEU A 36 9.59 -19.37 -33.57
N SER A 37 10.82 -19.19 -34.06
CA SER A 37 11.73 -20.33 -34.25
C SER A 37 12.31 -20.80 -32.93
N VAL A 38 12.62 -22.09 -32.81
CA VAL A 38 13.25 -22.67 -31.61
C VAL A 38 14.59 -21.97 -31.30
N SER A 39 15.35 -21.62 -32.35
CA SER A 39 16.61 -20.88 -32.18
C SER A 39 16.42 -19.45 -31.66
N ALA A 40 15.30 -18.78 -32.03
CA ALA A 40 14.97 -17.46 -31.47
C ALA A 40 14.61 -17.54 -29.98
N VAL A 41 13.84 -18.55 -29.59
CA VAL A 41 13.49 -18.82 -28.18
C VAL A 41 14.77 -19.13 -27.37
N ALA A 42 15.64 -20.02 -27.88
CA ALA A 42 16.89 -20.36 -27.19
C ALA A 42 17.82 -19.14 -26.99
N ARG A 43 17.97 -18.30 -28.01
CA ARG A 43 18.74 -17.06 -27.93
C ARG A 43 18.14 -16.06 -26.94
N ALA A 44 16.82 -15.93 -26.91
CA ALA A 44 16.14 -15.03 -25.99
C ALA A 44 16.31 -15.46 -24.52
N VAL A 45 16.25 -16.76 -24.23
CA VAL A 45 16.53 -17.30 -22.90
C VAL A 45 17.97 -17.01 -22.50
N GLN A 46 18.96 -17.33 -23.37
CA GLN A 46 20.37 -17.04 -23.11
C GLN A 46 20.62 -15.54 -22.88
N GLN A 47 19.98 -14.66 -23.66
CA GLN A 47 20.07 -13.24 -23.49
C GLN A 47 19.48 -12.77 -22.15
N ALA A 48 18.34 -13.35 -21.72
CA ALA A 48 17.75 -13.05 -20.41
C ALA A 48 18.68 -13.50 -19.28
N GLU A 49 19.21 -14.72 -19.33
CA GLU A 49 20.17 -15.26 -18.36
C GLU A 49 21.43 -14.43 -18.26
N ALA A 50 21.99 -14.01 -19.41
CA ALA A 50 23.18 -13.15 -19.46
C ALA A 50 22.92 -11.76 -18.85
N LEU A 51 21.75 -11.13 -19.11
CA LEU A 51 21.37 -9.83 -18.54
C LEU A 51 21.14 -9.91 -17.02
N LEU A 52 20.58 -11.01 -16.55
CA LEU A 52 20.25 -11.22 -15.14
C LEU A 52 21.39 -11.83 -14.33
N GLY A 53 22.42 -12.37 -15.02
CA GLY A 53 23.58 -13.00 -14.39
C GLY A 53 23.28 -14.33 -13.69
N VAL A 54 22.17 -15.02 -14.09
CA VAL A 54 21.72 -16.24 -13.44
C VAL A 54 21.08 -17.20 -14.44
N ALA A 55 21.28 -18.51 -14.21
CA ALA A 55 20.57 -19.54 -14.97
C ALA A 55 19.10 -19.61 -14.56
N LEU A 56 18.21 -19.46 -15.53
CA LEU A 56 16.75 -19.58 -15.33
C LEU A 56 16.25 -21.00 -15.61
N PHE A 57 17.04 -21.78 -16.35
CA PHE A 57 16.73 -23.17 -16.72
C PHE A 57 17.96 -24.04 -16.61
N GLU A 58 17.74 -25.29 -16.22
CA GLU A 58 18.71 -26.38 -16.29
C GLU A 58 18.38 -27.29 -17.47
N ARG A 59 19.39 -27.69 -18.22
CA ARG A 59 19.23 -28.66 -19.29
C ARG A 59 19.25 -30.09 -18.73
N CYS A 60 18.25 -30.86 -19.05
CA CYS A 60 18.20 -32.30 -18.70
C CYS A 60 17.88 -33.14 -19.95
N ALA A 61 18.02 -34.45 -19.83
CA ALA A 61 17.79 -35.41 -20.94
C ALA A 61 16.37 -35.32 -21.55
N ARG A 62 15.39 -34.80 -20.79
CA ARG A 62 13.99 -34.68 -21.22
C ARG A 62 13.57 -33.25 -21.57
N GLY A 63 14.49 -32.27 -21.68
CA GLY A 63 14.20 -30.90 -22.02
C GLY A 63 14.82 -29.86 -21.07
N MET A 64 14.09 -28.86 -20.70
CA MET A 64 14.51 -27.78 -19.82
C MET A 64 13.68 -27.81 -18.54
N VAL A 65 14.35 -27.82 -17.39
CA VAL A 65 13.72 -27.68 -16.07
C VAL A 65 13.95 -26.24 -15.57
N VAL A 66 12.89 -25.61 -15.14
CA VAL A 66 12.96 -24.25 -14.60
C VAL A 66 13.63 -24.26 -13.21
N THR A 67 14.63 -23.40 -13.00
CA THR A 67 15.28 -23.21 -11.70
C THR A 67 14.34 -22.47 -10.73
N GLU A 68 14.70 -22.37 -9.45
CA GLU A 68 13.96 -21.59 -8.47
C GLU A 68 13.88 -20.11 -8.90
N GLN A 69 15.00 -19.55 -9.36
CA GLN A 69 15.11 -18.20 -9.89
C GLN A 69 14.23 -17.98 -11.13
N GLY A 70 14.29 -18.94 -12.06
CA GLY A 70 13.44 -18.93 -13.26
C GLY A 70 11.96 -19.01 -12.92
N ARG A 71 11.59 -19.80 -11.91
CA ARG A 71 10.20 -19.95 -11.46
C ARG A 71 9.68 -18.67 -10.84
N ALA A 72 10.42 -18.04 -9.92
CA ALA A 72 10.06 -16.77 -9.31
C ALA A 72 9.78 -15.70 -10.38
N LEU A 73 10.72 -15.51 -11.31
CA LEU A 73 10.61 -14.52 -12.38
C LEU A 73 9.46 -14.84 -13.34
N SER A 74 9.30 -16.11 -13.74
CA SER A 74 8.23 -16.54 -14.67
C SER A 74 6.85 -16.35 -14.06
N THR A 75 6.65 -16.69 -12.78
CA THR A 75 5.37 -16.50 -12.08
C THR A 75 4.98 -15.02 -12.06
N ARG A 76 5.90 -14.13 -11.74
CA ARG A 76 5.65 -12.69 -11.75
C ARG A 76 5.39 -12.15 -13.15
N THR A 77 6.14 -12.62 -14.14
CA THR A 77 5.92 -12.25 -15.54
C THR A 77 4.54 -12.71 -16.03
N GLN A 78 4.10 -13.92 -15.72
CA GLN A 78 2.76 -14.39 -16.09
C GLN A 78 1.66 -13.55 -15.46
N ARG A 79 1.81 -13.13 -14.20
CA ARG A 79 0.89 -12.21 -13.52
C ARG A 79 0.87 -10.84 -14.20
N ALA A 80 2.04 -10.30 -14.53
CA ALA A 80 2.15 -9.03 -15.27
C ALA A 80 1.44 -9.11 -16.63
N LEU A 81 1.64 -10.18 -17.39
CA LEU A 81 0.94 -10.41 -18.64
C LEU A 81 -0.58 -10.57 -18.46
N GLY A 82 -1.01 -11.19 -17.36
CA GLY A 82 -2.41 -11.28 -16.93
C GLY A 82 -3.03 -9.89 -16.72
N GLU A 83 -2.34 -9.00 -16.02
CA GLU A 83 -2.79 -7.62 -15.82
C GLU A 83 -2.91 -6.86 -17.16
N LEU A 84 -1.92 -6.99 -18.04
CA LEU A 84 -1.99 -6.38 -19.38
C LEU A 84 -3.16 -6.92 -20.21
N ARG A 85 -3.42 -8.23 -20.12
CA ARG A 85 -4.58 -8.88 -20.78
C ARG A 85 -5.91 -8.32 -20.27
N LEU A 86 -6.03 -8.12 -18.97
CA LEU A 86 -7.20 -7.49 -18.35
C LEU A 86 -7.35 -6.01 -18.74
N GLY A 87 -6.24 -5.34 -19.05
CA GLY A 87 -6.24 -3.93 -19.46
C GLY A 87 -6.80 -3.69 -20.86
N ALA A 88 -6.34 -4.42 -21.87
CA ALA A 88 -6.75 -4.25 -23.26
C ALA A 88 -6.57 -5.53 -24.10
N GLY A 89 -6.81 -6.69 -23.51
CA GLY A 89 -6.85 -7.97 -24.21
C GLY A 89 -5.47 -8.57 -24.54
N GLU A 90 -5.49 -9.69 -25.27
CA GLU A 90 -4.30 -10.47 -25.60
C GLU A 90 -3.28 -9.68 -26.43
N ALA A 91 -3.74 -8.75 -27.28
CA ALA A 91 -2.86 -7.93 -28.09
C ALA A 91 -1.91 -7.08 -27.22
N LEU A 92 -2.41 -6.52 -26.10
CA LEU A 92 -1.57 -5.76 -25.18
C LEU A 92 -0.59 -6.68 -24.44
N ALA A 93 -1.04 -7.82 -23.94
CA ALA A 93 -0.19 -8.78 -23.26
C ALA A 93 0.94 -9.32 -24.15
N SER A 94 0.66 -9.55 -25.46
CA SER A 94 1.64 -10.13 -26.39
C SER A 94 2.58 -9.10 -27.03
N ARG A 95 2.17 -7.84 -27.20
CA ARG A 95 2.90 -6.84 -28.00
C ARG A 95 3.41 -5.64 -27.19
N ALA A 96 2.95 -5.43 -25.95
CA ALA A 96 3.43 -4.32 -25.14
C ALA A 96 4.96 -4.38 -24.96
N THR A 97 5.59 -3.22 -25.01
CA THR A 97 7.01 -3.04 -24.72
C THR A 97 7.20 -2.19 -23.47
N ASP A 98 8.37 -2.29 -22.83
CA ASP A 98 8.70 -1.47 -21.66
C ASP A 98 8.52 0.02 -21.97
N ALA A 99 8.96 0.47 -23.15
CA ALA A 99 8.84 1.87 -23.58
C ALA A 99 7.37 2.33 -23.66
N MET A 100 6.46 1.49 -24.16
CA MET A 100 5.04 1.81 -24.22
C MET A 100 4.42 1.98 -22.83
N LEU A 101 4.74 1.04 -21.91
CA LEU A 101 4.18 1.02 -20.55
C LEU A 101 4.70 2.20 -19.73
N GLN A 102 6.03 2.44 -19.79
CA GLN A 102 6.68 3.56 -19.12
C GLN A 102 6.21 4.92 -19.65
N ALA A 103 6.02 5.05 -20.98
CA ALA A 103 5.52 6.27 -21.58
C ALA A 103 4.12 6.63 -21.07
N LEU A 104 3.20 5.65 -20.98
CA LEU A 104 1.86 5.88 -20.44
C LEU A 104 1.91 6.32 -18.98
N GLN A 105 2.68 5.63 -18.14
CA GLN A 105 2.84 5.97 -16.74
C GLN A 105 3.45 7.36 -16.53
N ALA A 106 4.47 7.70 -17.32
CA ALA A 106 5.13 9.00 -17.23
C ALA A 106 4.19 10.14 -17.65
N VAL A 107 3.44 9.99 -18.75
CA VAL A 107 2.49 11.01 -19.22
C VAL A 107 1.31 11.15 -18.27
N ALA A 108 0.81 10.08 -17.70
CA ALA A 108 -0.24 10.12 -16.68
C ALA A 108 0.15 10.97 -15.47
N THR A 109 1.42 10.84 -15.03
CA THR A 109 1.94 11.58 -13.88
C THR A 109 2.23 13.04 -14.21
N THR A 110 2.85 13.31 -15.38
CA THR A 110 3.34 14.66 -15.73
C THR A 110 2.33 15.49 -16.50
N ARG A 111 1.30 14.87 -17.06
CA ARG A 111 0.30 15.48 -17.95
C ARG A 111 0.90 16.18 -19.18
N SER A 112 2.13 15.81 -19.55
CA SER A 112 2.87 16.39 -20.67
C SER A 112 3.84 15.38 -21.26
N GLU A 113 3.79 15.20 -22.60
CA GLU A 113 4.73 14.31 -23.30
C GLU A 113 6.19 14.81 -23.19
N SER A 114 6.41 16.13 -23.20
CA SER A 114 7.75 16.71 -23.04
C SER A 114 8.31 16.48 -21.65
N ALA A 115 7.49 16.69 -20.60
CA ALA A 115 7.90 16.42 -19.23
C ALA A 115 8.10 14.91 -18.97
N ALA A 116 7.27 14.06 -19.59
CA ALA A 116 7.45 12.61 -19.55
C ALA A 116 8.77 12.18 -20.21
N ALA A 117 9.10 12.77 -21.37
CA ALA A 117 10.35 12.51 -22.07
C ALA A 117 11.57 12.90 -21.22
N ALA A 118 11.56 14.08 -20.62
CA ALA A 118 12.61 14.52 -19.69
C ALA A 118 12.77 13.57 -18.51
N ARG A 119 11.66 13.12 -17.90
CA ARG A 119 11.67 12.15 -16.78
C ARG A 119 12.24 10.79 -17.18
N LEU A 120 11.99 10.34 -18.41
CA LEU A 120 12.47 9.05 -18.92
C LEU A 120 13.87 9.11 -19.55
N GLY A 121 14.47 10.28 -19.66
CA GLY A 121 15.74 10.47 -20.35
C GLY A 121 15.64 10.20 -21.87
N LEU A 122 14.47 10.44 -22.48
CA LEU A 122 14.18 10.18 -23.89
C LEU A 122 13.86 11.46 -24.65
N ALA A 123 13.95 11.40 -25.98
CA ALA A 123 13.42 12.46 -26.85
C ALA A 123 11.87 12.41 -26.87
N GLN A 124 11.21 13.58 -26.91
CA GLN A 124 9.76 13.67 -26.96
C GLN A 124 9.12 12.86 -28.11
N PRO A 125 9.67 12.84 -29.35
CA PRO A 125 9.14 12.00 -30.42
C PRO A 125 9.08 10.50 -30.07
N SER A 126 10.07 10.01 -29.31
CA SER A 126 10.10 8.60 -28.88
C SER A 126 8.94 8.26 -27.93
N VAL A 127 8.64 9.17 -27.01
CA VAL A 127 7.47 9.04 -26.10
C VAL A 127 6.19 9.08 -26.91
N HIS A 128 6.05 10.03 -27.85
CA HIS A 128 4.89 10.13 -28.72
C HIS A 128 4.65 8.86 -29.53
N VAL A 129 5.69 8.32 -30.17
CA VAL A 129 5.62 7.07 -30.95
C VAL A 129 5.20 5.90 -30.06
N SER A 130 5.79 5.77 -28.85
CA SER A 130 5.44 4.71 -27.91
C SER A 130 3.98 4.77 -27.47
N LEU A 131 3.44 5.96 -27.22
CA LEU A 131 2.02 6.15 -26.87
C LEU A 131 1.09 5.80 -28.03
N ARG A 132 1.41 6.24 -29.25
CA ARG A 132 0.64 5.89 -30.45
C ARG A 132 0.63 4.39 -30.73
N GLN A 133 1.79 3.74 -30.57
CA GLN A 133 1.87 2.29 -30.69
C GLN A 133 1.04 1.58 -29.61
N LEU A 134 1.05 2.09 -28.38
CA LEU A 134 0.24 1.54 -27.30
C LEU A 134 -1.26 1.65 -27.61
N GLU A 135 -1.75 2.82 -28.05
CA GLU A 135 -3.14 3.03 -28.46
C GLU A 135 -3.52 2.10 -29.62
N HIS A 136 -2.63 1.93 -30.60
CA HIS A 136 -2.83 1.02 -31.71
C HIS A 136 -2.94 -0.45 -31.27
N VAL A 137 -2.03 -0.90 -30.40
CA VAL A 137 -2.05 -2.26 -29.85
C VAL A 137 -3.28 -2.50 -28.96
N ALA A 138 -3.63 -1.54 -28.11
CA ALA A 138 -4.80 -1.60 -27.25
C ALA A 138 -6.12 -1.45 -28.02
N ARG A 139 -6.10 -0.91 -29.25
CA ARG A 139 -7.28 -0.51 -30.05
C ARG A 139 -8.22 0.42 -29.28
N LEU A 140 -7.64 1.27 -28.44
CA LEU A 140 -8.34 2.21 -27.58
C LEU A 140 -7.66 3.57 -27.68
N ARG A 141 -8.46 4.63 -27.60
CA ARG A 141 -7.94 5.96 -27.38
C ARG A 141 -7.70 6.14 -25.88
N LEU A 142 -6.44 6.24 -25.47
CA LEU A 142 -6.04 6.30 -24.06
C LEU A 142 -5.84 7.74 -23.59
N LEU A 143 -5.49 8.63 -24.52
CA LEU A 143 -5.11 10.00 -24.21
C LEU A 143 -5.95 10.99 -25.03
N GLU A 144 -6.26 12.12 -24.40
CA GLU A 144 -6.89 13.27 -25.03
C GLU A 144 -6.15 14.56 -24.70
N ARG A 145 -6.16 15.52 -25.63
CA ARG A 145 -5.60 16.85 -25.42
C ARG A 145 -6.62 17.75 -24.74
N SER A 146 -6.19 18.45 -23.69
CA SER A 146 -6.98 19.49 -23.04
C SER A 146 -6.19 20.79 -23.00
N ARG A 147 -6.85 21.90 -22.66
CA ARG A 147 -6.19 23.20 -22.44
C ARG A 147 -5.19 23.17 -21.26
N HIS A 148 -5.24 22.15 -20.42
CA HIS A 148 -4.36 21.96 -19.27
C HIS A 148 -3.33 20.83 -19.50
N GLY A 149 -3.08 20.45 -20.74
CA GLY A 149 -2.14 19.39 -21.10
C GLY A 149 -2.82 18.09 -21.55
N THR A 150 -2.07 17.02 -21.55
CA THR A 150 -2.56 15.68 -21.92
C THR A 150 -3.27 15.03 -20.73
N ARG A 151 -4.48 14.49 -20.94
CA ARG A 151 -5.27 13.78 -19.94
C ARG A 151 -5.54 12.36 -20.41
N LEU A 152 -5.79 11.48 -19.45
CA LEU A 152 -6.29 10.13 -19.75
C LEU A 152 -7.80 10.19 -20.06
N THR A 153 -8.25 9.34 -20.97
CA THR A 153 -9.66 8.99 -21.12
C THR A 153 -10.06 7.99 -20.04
N ASP A 154 -11.35 7.72 -19.86
CA ASP A 154 -11.80 6.65 -18.93
C ASP A 154 -11.21 5.28 -19.29
N ALA A 155 -11.03 5.00 -20.59
CA ALA A 155 -10.33 3.81 -21.05
C ALA A 155 -8.84 3.87 -20.69
N GLY A 156 -8.22 5.05 -20.82
CA GLY A 156 -6.85 5.32 -20.44
C GLY A 156 -6.59 5.06 -18.96
N GLU A 157 -7.47 5.53 -18.07
CA GLU A 157 -7.36 5.31 -16.62
C GLU A 157 -7.42 3.81 -16.27
N ARG A 158 -8.35 3.07 -16.88
CA ARG A 158 -8.45 1.61 -16.66
C ARG A 158 -7.21 0.87 -17.15
N VAL A 159 -6.71 1.21 -18.34
CA VAL A 159 -5.48 0.61 -18.89
C VAL A 159 -4.27 1.00 -18.07
N LEU A 160 -4.15 2.27 -17.64
CA LEU A 160 -3.06 2.72 -16.77
C LEU A 160 -3.00 1.93 -15.48
N GLN A 161 -4.13 1.72 -14.81
CA GLN A 161 -4.16 0.91 -13.58
C GLN A 161 -3.55 -0.48 -13.81
N ARG A 162 -3.94 -1.15 -14.89
CA ARG A 162 -3.42 -2.48 -15.24
C ARG A 162 -1.94 -2.46 -15.63
N VAL A 163 -1.52 -1.44 -16.36
CA VAL A 163 -0.10 -1.21 -16.69
C VAL A 163 0.72 -1.01 -15.41
N CYS A 164 0.26 -0.19 -14.48
CA CYS A 164 0.93 0.02 -13.20
C CYS A 164 1.07 -1.29 -12.40
N LEU A 165 0.01 -2.11 -12.36
CA LEU A 165 0.06 -3.42 -11.70
C LEU A 165 1.02 -4.38 -12.41
N ALA A 166 1.02 -4.41 -13.74
CA ALA A 166 1.98 -5.22 -14.50
C ALA A 166 3.43 -4.81 -14.20
N LEU A 167 3.72 -3.51 -14.18
CA LEU A 167 5.05 -3.00 -13.83
C LEU A 167 5.42 -3.32 -12.36
N ALA A 168 4.45 -3.32 -11.44
CA ALA A 168 4.68 -3.72 -10.06
C ALA A 168 5.03 -5.21 -9.94
N GLU A 169 4.33 -6.10 -10.65
CA GLU A 169 4.66 -7.53 -10.69
C GLU A 169 6.06 -7.78 -11.28
N LEU A 170 6.43 -7.07 -12.35
CA LEU A 170 7.78 -7.18 -12.92
C LEU A 170 8.87 -6.71 -11.93
N ARG A 171 8.66 -5.61 -11.22
CA ARG A 171 9.56 -5.16 -10.15
C ARG A 171 9.68 -6.21 -9.05
N SER A 172 8.55 -6.73 -8.56
CA SER A 172 8.54 -7.80 -7.55
C SER A 172 9.30 -9.05 -8.01
N GLY A 173 9.23 -9.40 -9.30
CA GLY A 173 9.99 -10.51 -9.87
C GLY A 173 11.50 -10.30 -9.83
N HIS A 174 11.95 -9.08 -10.12
CA HIS A 174 13.37 -8.74 -10.01
C HIS A 174 13.85 -8.68 -8.56
N ASP A 175 13.02 -8.16 -7.65
CA ASP A 175 13.34 -8.10 -6.21
C ASP A 175 13.42 -9.52 -5.61
N GLU A 176 12.52 -10.42 -5.98
CA GLU A 176 12.56 -11.83 -5.57
C GLU A 176 13.81 -12.54 -6.12
N LEU A 177 14.14 -12.29 -7.38
CA LEU A 177 15.36 -12.82 -7.99
C LEU A 177 16.61 -12.31 -7.25
N ALA A 178 16.67 -11.00 -6.98
CA ALA A 178 17.79 -10.42 -6.24
C ALA A 178 17.92 -11.00 -4.83
N ALA A 179 16.81 -11.25 -4.14
CA ALA A 179 16.80 -11.88 -2.82
C ALA A 179 17.34 -13.31 -2.86
N LEU A 180 16.97 -14.11 -3.86
CA LEU A 180 17.48 -15.48 -4.07
C LEU A 180 18.99 -15.54 -4.36
N LEU A 181 19.54 -14.45 -4.92
CA LEU A 181 20.98 -14.31 -5.20
C LEU A 181 21.77 -13.71 -4.02
N GLY A 182 21.14 -13.57 -2.84
CA GLY A 182 21.78 -12.94 -1.67
C GLY A 182 21.93 -11.43 -1.77
N GLY A 183 21.29 -10.81 -2.76
CA GLY A 183 21.28 -9.36 -2.95
C GLY A 183 20.48 -8.67 -1.83
N ARG A 184 21.06 -7.59 -1.27
CA ARG A 184 20.48 -6.82 -0.16
C ARG A 184 19.46 -5.76 -0.59
N ARG A 185 19.07 -5.72 -1.88
CA ARG A 185 18.21 -4.67 -2.43
C ARG A 185 16.78 -5.16 -2.61
N SER A 186 16.11 -5.46 -1.53
CA SER A 186 14.66 -5.65 -1.53
C SER A 186 13.98 -4.38 -1.04
N GLN A 187 12.77 -4.11 -1.53
CA GLN A 187 12.04 -2.91 -1.16
C GLN A 187 10.58 -3.24 -0.84
N VAL A 188 9.97 -2.43 0.01
CA VAL A 188 8.55 -2.46 0.32
C VAL A 188 8.01 -1.06 0.50
N ALA A 189 6.83 -0.78 -0.05
CA ALA A 189 6.14 0.49 0.11
C ALA A 189 4.87 0.30 0.95
N VAL A 190 4.77 1.05 2.04
CA VAL A 190 3.70 0.97 3.03
C VAL A 190 2.90 2.25 3.04
N GLY A 191 1.59 2.16 2.85
CA GLY A 191 0.68 3.26 3.15
C GLY A 191 0.29 3.23 4.63
N ALA A 192 0.49 4.32 5.36
CA ALA A 192 0.11 4.42 6.77
C ALA A 192 -0.99 5.48 6.96
N LEU A 193 -2.14 5.09 7.50
CA LEU A 193 -3.13 6.09 7.93
C LEU A 193 -2.64 6.78 9.21
N PRO A 194 -2.96 8.06 9.43
CA PRO A 194 -2.34 8.90 10.45
C PRO A 194 -2.27 8.28 11.84
N MET A 195 -3.30 7.54 12.27
CA MET A 195 -3.31 6.95 13.59
C MET A 195 -2.33 5.77 13.76
N THR A 196 -2.08 4.99 12.71
CA THR A 196 -1.17 3.84 12.77
C THR A 196 0.29 4.23 12.58
N ALA A 197 0.53 5.43 12.03
CA ALA A 197 1.86 6.03 11.89
C ALA A 197 2.49 6.44 13.23
N GLU A 198 1.71 6.53 14.32
CA GLU A 198 2.21 6.97 15.64
C GLU A 198 2.81 5.83 16.48
N LEU A 199 2.36 4.60 16.31
CA LEU A 199 2.81 3.48 17.14
C LEU A 199 3.01 2.19 16.34
N LEU A 200 1.94 1.65 15.72
CA LEU A 200 1.95 0.31 15.13
C LEU A 200 2.95 0.18 13.98
N VAL A 201 2.91 1.10 13.02
CA VAL A 201 3.81 1.08 11.85
C VAL A 201 5.26 1.30 12.26
N PRO A 202 5.63 2.32 13.08
CA PRO A 202 7.00 2.50 13.53
C PRO A 202 7.58 1.28 14.25
N GLN A 203 6.84 0.66 15.15
CA GLN A 203 7.31 -0.54 15.87
C GLN A 203 7.51 -1.72 14.92
N ALA A 204 6.59 -1.94 13.98
CA ALA A 204 6.74 -2.98 12.97
C ALA A 204 7.95 -2.73 12.05
N LEU A 205 8.24 -1.47 11.72
CA LEU A 205 9.42 -1.08 10.95
C LEU A 205 10.72 -1.36 11.71
N LEU A 206 10.79 -1.02 12.99
CA LEU A 206 11.96 -1.30 13.82
C LEU A 206 12.23 -2.81 13.91
N HIS A 207 11.19 -3.62 14.12
CA HIS A 207 11.29 -5.08 14.11
C HIS A 207 11.74 -5.62 12.75
N LEU A 208 11.16 -5.13 11.66
CA LEU A 208 11.50 -5.55 10.30
C LEU A 208 12.94 -5.21 9.93
N LEU A 209 13.37 -3.97 10.17
CA LEU A 209 14.71 -3.49 9.80
C LEU A 209 15.81 -4.16 10.64
N ALA A 210 15.54 -4.52 11.89
CA ALA A 210 16.46 -5.28 12.71
C ALA A 210 16.69 -6.69 12.17
N SER A 211 15.65 -7.34 11.62
CA SER A 211 15.72 -8.69 11.07
C SER A 211 16.21 -8.74 9.62
N ARG A 212 16.11 -7.64 8.87
CA ARG A 212 16.44 -7.56 7.45
C ARG A 212 17.30 -6.34 7.12
N PRO A 213 18.59 -6.35 7.48
CA PRO A 213 19.51 -5.26 7.16
C PRO A 213 19.67 -5.12 5.64
N GLY A 214 19.43 -3.91 5.12
CA GLY A 214 19.51 -3.60 3.69
C GLY A 214 18.16 -3.58 2.96
N LEU A 215 17.06 -3.93 3.62
CA LEU A 215 15.71 -3.68 3.11
C LEU A 215 15.45 -2.18 3.04
N GLN A 216 14.98 -1.70 1.89
CA GLN A 216 14.52 -0.33 1.72
C GLN A 216 13.02 -0.26 1.96
N VAL A 217 12.60 0.61 2.88
CA VAL A 217 11.20 0.81 3.17
C VAL A 217 10.79 2.24 2.84
N THR A 218 9.73 2.38 2.04
CA THR A 218 9.09 3.66 1.79
C THR A 218 7.76 3.69 2.54
N VAL A 219 7.55 4.68 3.39
CA VAL A 219 6.29 4.90 4.07
C VAL A 219 5.62 6.14 3.48
N LEU A 220 4.38 6.00 3.08
CA LEU A 220 3.55 7.10 2.56
C LEU A 220 2.37 7.28 3.50
N ASP A 221 2.17 8.51 3.98
CA ASP A 221 0.98 8.91 4.73
C ASP A 221 -0.06 9.57 3.82
N GLY A 222 -1.29 9.60 4.28
CA GLY A 222 -2.37 10.23 3.52
C GLY A 222 -3.77 9.84 3.99
N THR A 223 -4.76 10.23 3.19
CA THR A 223 -6.15 9.79 3.40
C THR A 223 -6.33 8.35 2.92
N TYR A 224 -7.37 7.69 3.41
CA TYR A 224 -7.70 6.32 2.99
C TYR A 224 -7.87 6.24 1.46
N GLU A 225 -8.59 7.16 0.87
CA GLU A 225 -8.87 7.21 -0.56
C GLU A 225 -7.58 7.35 -1.38
N ALA A 226 -6.68 8.24 -0.96
CA ALA A 226 -5.40 8.45 -1.63
C ALA A 226 -4.49 7.21 -1.51
N LEU A 227 -4.41 6.60 -0.33
CA LEU A 227 -3.58 5.41 -0.12
C LEU A 227 -4.15 4.17 -0.82
N VAL A 228 -5.47 3.98 -0.82
CA VAL A 228 -6.13 2.89 -1.57
C VAL A 228 -5.97 3.09 -3.08
N HIS A 229 -6.04 4.34 -3.57
CA HIS A 229 -5.72 4.62 -4.97
C HIS A 229 -4.30 4.16 -5.32
N ARG A 230 -3.30 4.50 -4.49
CA ARG A 230 -1.91 4.06 -4.66
C ARG A 230 -1.75 2.54 -4.56
N LEU A 231 -2.48 1.89 -3.64
CA LEU A 231 -2.51 0.44 -3.50
C LEU A 231 -3.04 -0.23 -4.78
N ARG A 232 -4.13 0.29 -5.33
CA ARG A 232 -4.74 -0.21 -6.57
C ARG A 232 -3.86 -0.01 -7.80
N HIS A 233 -2.92 0.94 -7.76
CA HIS A 233 -1.91 1.18 -8.81
C HIS A 233 -0.57 0.51 -8.52
N GLY A 234 -0.44 -0.28 -7.44
CA GLY A 234 0.81 -0.95 -7.09
C GLY A 234 1.96 -0.01 -6.73
N GLU A 235 1.63 1.23 -6.31
CA GLU A 235 2.60 2.20 -5.80
C GLU A 235 2.92 1.97 -4.31
N VAL A 236 1.99 1.35 -3.58
CA VAL A 236 2.20 0.77 -2.25
C VAL A 236 1.79 -0.70 -2.27
N ASP A 237 2.44 -1.50 -1.43
CA ASP A 237 2.21 -2.94 -1.33
C ASP A 237 1.05 -3.26 -0.39
N LEU A 238 0.89 -2.47 0.66
CA LEU A 238 -0.13 -2.61 1.68
C LEU A 238 -0.47 -1.24 2.31
N VAL A 239 -1.68 -1.14 2.88
CA VAL A 239 -2.11 0.06 3.62
C VAL A 239 -2.50 -0.36 5.03
N VAL A 240 -1.98 0.32 6.05
CA VAL A 240 -2.23 0.04 7.46
C VAL A 240 -3.14 1.12 8.05
N GLY A 241 -4.22 0.71 8.68
CA GLY A 241 -5.16 1.66 9.30
C GLY A 241 -6.48 1.06 9.74
N PRO A 242 -7.46 1.91 10.13
CA PRO A 242 -8.82 1.48 10.42
C PRO A 242 -9.47 0.87 9.18
N LEU A 243 -9.98 -0.35 9.34
CA LEU A 243 -10.63 -1.09 8.28
C LEU A 243 -12.00 -0.50 7.94
N ARG A 244 -12.45 -0.73 6.71
CA ARG A 244 -13.75 -0.23 6.19
C ARG A 244 -14.83 -1.29 6.17
N GLY A 245 -14.46 -2.56 6.36
CA GLY A 245 -15.39 -3.68 6.35
C GLY A 245 -16.20 -3.75 5.04
N PRO A 246 -17.55 -3.76 5.13
CA PRO A 246 -18.39 -3.83 3.93
C PRO A 246 -18.27 -2.63 2.98
N SER A 247 -17.79 -1.48 3.46
CA SER A 247 -17.64 -0.26 2.65
C SER A 247 -16.31 -0.19 1.90
N ARG A 248 -15.46 -1.22 1.97
CA ARG A 248 -14.22 -1.28 1.20
C ARG A 248 -14.49 -1.50 -0.29
N PRO A 249 -13.60 -1.04 -1.18
CA PRO A 249 -13.69 -1.39 -2.61
C PRO A 249 -13.64 -2.91 -2.81
N PRO A 250 -14.35 -3.45 -3.84
CA PRO A 250 -14.46 -4.91 -4.04
C PRO A 250 -13.14 -5.60 -4.42
N ASP A 251 -12.18 -4.83 -4.94
CA ASP A 251 -10.84 -5.28 -5.32
C ASP A 251 -9.81 -5.16 -4.18
N ILE A 252 -10.26 -4.76 -2.99
CA ILE A 252 -9.45 -4.71 -1.76
C ILE A 252 -9.90 -5.83 -0.82
N GLU A 253 -8.94 -6.48 -0.17
CA GLU A 253 -9.15 -7.38 0.95
C GLU A 253 -8.54 -6.78 2.21
N GLU A 254 -9.12 -7.10 3.34
CA GLU A 254 -8.71 -6.55 4.63
C GLU A 254 -8.42 -7.68 5.61
N GLN A 255 -7.34 -7.52 6.39
CA GLN A 255 -6.92 -8.43 7.45
C GLN A 255 -6.87 -7.67 8.76
N VAL A 256 -7.60 -8.12 9.77
CA VAL A 256 -7.59 -7.52 11.11
C VAL A 256 -6.27 -7.85 11.79
N LEU A 257 -5.65 -6.85 12.39
CA LEU A 257 -4.46 -6.98 13.24
C LEU A 257 -4.81 -6.85 14.73
N VAL A 258 -5.59 -5.82 15.08
CA VAL A 258 -5.96 -5.53 16.46
C VAL A 258 -7.31 -4.80 16.51
N VAL A 259 -8.05 -5.00 17.60
CA VAL A 259 -9.26 -4.22 17.90
C VAL A 259 -8.87 -3.00 18.72
N ASP A 260 -9.09 -1.82 18.20
CA ASP A 260 -8.85 -0.53 18.86
C ASP A 260 -10.16 -0.01 19.47
N ARG A 261 -10.04 0.65 20.62
CA ARG A 261 -11.15 1.31 21.29
C ARG A 261 -10.86 2.80 21.42
N LEU A 262 -11.77 3.62 20.89
CA LEU A 262 -11.67 5.07 21.08
C LEU A 262 -12.05 5.46 22.52
N LEU A 263 -11.23 6.30 23.13
CA LEU A 263 -11.44 6.83 24.49
C LEU A 263 -11.56 8.35 24.45
N PRO A 264 -12.34 8.95 25.35
CA PRO A 264 -12.32 10.39 25.54
C PRO A 264 -11.03 10.80 26.23
N VAL A 265 -10.29 11.71 25.63
CA VAL A 265 -8.99 12.17 26.11
C VAL A 265 -9.01 13.67 26.32
N VAL A 266 -8.36 14.13 27.36
CA VAL A 266 -8.22 15.54 27.77
C VAL A 266 -6.80 15.80 28.26
N ARG A 267 -6.40 17.10 28.39
CA ARG A 267 -5.13 17.46 29.05
C ARG A 267 -5.13 17.08 30.53
N SER A 268 -3.95 16.88 31.11
CA SER A 268 -3.79 16.46 32.50
C SER A 268 -4.45 17.40 33.51
N GLY A 269 -4.36 18.71 33.32
CA GLY A 269 -4.98 19.75 34.17
C GLY A 269 -6.40 20.14 33.77
N HIS A 270 -7.13 19.32 33.00
CA HIS A 270 -8.48 19.65 32.55
C HIS A 270 -9.48 19.73 33.71
N PRO A 271 -10.32 20.82 33.79
CA PRO A 271 -11.27 21.00 34.91
C PRO A 271 -12.29 19.85 35.08
N VAL A 272 -12.60 19.11 34.00
CA VAL A 272 -13.51 17.96 34.09
C VAL A 272 -13.02 16.86 35.04
N ARG A 273 -11.72 16.84 35.38
CA ARG A 273 -11.10 15.89 36.30
C ARG A 273 -11.23 16.30 37.77
N ALA A 274 -11.67 17.52 38.04
CA ALA A 274 -11.87 17.98 39.41
C ALA A 274 -12.96 17.16 40.14
N GLY A 275 -12.70 16.79 41.36
CA GLY A 275 -13.59 15.94 42.15
C GLY A 275 -13.61 14.50 41.65
N ARG A 276 -14.81 13.93 41.51
CA ARG A 276 -14.99 12.51 41.07
C ARG A 276 -14.88 12.30 39.56
N GLY A 277 -14.63 13.36 38.78
CA GLY A 277 -14.58 13.33 37.32
C GLY A 277 -15.93 13.04 36.64
N PRO A 278 -15.98 13.00 35.30
CA PRO A 278 -17.19 12.72 34.56
C PRO A 278 -17.50 11.22 34.60
N ARG A 279 -18.77 10.88 34.85
CA ARG A 279 -19.24 9.48 34.91
C ARG A 279 -20.05 9.09 33.68
N SER A 280 -20.32 10.02 32.76
CA SER A 280 -21.15 9.79 31.59
C SER A 280 -20.79 10.72 30.42
N LEU A 281 -21.18 10.33 29.23
CA LEU A 281 -21.04 11.17 28.03
C LEU A 281 -21.79 12.51 28.17
N ARG A 282 -22.93 12.53 28.87
CA ARG A 282 -23.70 13.77 29.18
C ARG A 282 -22.86 14.76 29.99
N GLY A 283 -22.00 14.29 30.91
CA GLY A 283 -21.07 15.13 31.64
C GLY A 283 -19.97 15.74 30.76
N LEU A 284 -19.62 15.07 29.67
CA LEU A 284 -18.64 15.53 28.70
C LEU A 284 -19.25 16.40 27.61
N SER A 285 -20.54 16.27 27.28
CA SER A 285 -21.16 16.96 26.16
C SER A 285 -21.19 18.50 26.28
N ARG A 286 -21.00 19.02 27.49
CA ARG A 286 -20.93 20.46 27.79
C ARG A 286 -19.58 21.10 27.49
N TRP A 287 -18.54 20.32 27.26
CA TRP A 287 -17.19 20.78 26.97
C TRP A 287 -17.00 20.96 25.48
N PRO A 288 -16.06 21.81 25.02
CA PRO A 288 -15.67 21.85 23.62
C PRO A 288 -15.16 20.50 23.14
N TRP A 289 -15.49 20.12 21.90
CA TRP A 289 -15.02 18.86 21.31
C TRP A 289 -14.16 19.12 20.08
N VAL A 290 -13.07 18.36 19.95
CA VAL A 290 -12.41 18.14 18.68
C VAL A 290 -13.03 16.90 18.05
N ALA A 291 -13.78 17.08 16.97
CA ALA A 291 -14.46 15.99 16.30
C ALA A 291 -13.58 15.34 15.22
N PRO A 292 -13.71 14.04 14.99
CA PRO A 292 -13.11 13.38 13.84
C PRO A 292 -13.70 13.90 12.51
N LEU A 293 -12.91 13.87 11.43
CA LEU A 293 -13.37 14.27 10.10
C LEU A 293 -14.54 13.38 9.62
N ALA A 294 -15.46 13.98 8.90
CA ALA A 294 -16.58 13.27 8.25
C ALA A 294 -16.03 12.13 7.33
N GLY A 295 -16.83 11.07 7.18
CA GLY A 295 -16.48 9.92 6.35
C GLY A 295 -15.43 8.97 6.95
N THR A 296 -14.97 9.21 8.18
CA THR A 296 -14.03 8.31 8.87
C THR A 296 -14.74 7.34 9.82
N PRO A 297 -14.18 6.13 10.07
CA PRO A 297 -14.72 5.21 11.09
C PRO A 297 -14.77 5.83 12.50
N ALA A 298 -13.82 6.70 12.83
CA ALA A 298 -13.82 7.44 14.09
C ALA A 298 -15.01 8.40 14.18
N ARG A 299 -15.36 9.08 13.07
CA ARG A 299 -16.54 9.95 13.01
C ARG A 299 -17.84 9.14 13.17
N ALA A 300 -17.96 8.03 12.50
CA ALA A 300 -19.12 7.14 12.64
C ALA A 300 -19.29 6.63 14.09
N ALA A 301 -18.18 6.29 14.77
CA ALA A 301 -18.22 5.94 16.18
C ALA A 301 -18.62 7.13 17.06
N PHE A 302 -18.08 8.32 16.82
CA PHE A 302 -18.40 9.55 17.52
C PHE A 302 -19.90 9.88 17.42
N GLU A 303 -20.47 9.82 16.24
CA GLU A 303 -21.91 10.07 16.02
C GLU A 303 -22.77 9.05 16.72
N ARG A 304 -22.39 7.77 16.61
CA ARG A 304 -23.12 6.63 17.19
C ARG A 304 -23.21 6.70 18.71
N ILE A 305 -22.11 7.07 19.43
CA ILE A 305 -22.15 7.18 20.88
C ILE A 305 -23.09 8.29 21.37
N PHE A 306 -23.13 9.45 20.70
CA PHE A 306 -24.02 10.54 21.05
C PHE A 306 -25.48 10.18 20.75
N GLN A 307 -25.75 9.58 19.60
CA GLN A 307 -27.07 9.11 19.21
C GLN A 307 -27.61 8.03 20.19
N SER A 308 -26.79 7.05 20.55
CA SER A 308 -27.16 6.00 21.48
C SER A 308 -27.41 6.51 22.89
N ALA A 309 -26.79 7.61 23.28
CA ALA A 309 -26.99 8.28 24.55
C ALA A 309 -28.19 9.25 24.55
N GLY A 310 -28.89 9.40 23.42
CA GLY A 310 -29.97 10.38 23.27
C GLY A 310 -29.50 11.82 23.41
N LEU A 311 -28.24 12.11 23.01
CA LEU A 311 -27.63 13.43 23.10
C LEU A 311 -27.47 14.05 21.71
N ALA A 312 -27.67 15.36 21.62
CA ALA A 312 -27.30 16.10 20.42
C ALA A 312 -25.78 16.05 20.21
N LEU A 313 -25.36 15.97 18.95
CA LEU A 313 -23.95 16.09 18.62
C LEU A 313 -23.42 17.46 19.06
N PRO A 314 -22.27 17.52 19.75
CA PRO A 314 -21.69 18.80 20.11
C PRO A 314 -21.31 19.59 18.86
N THR A 315 -21.56 20.89 18.87
CA THR A 315 -21.08 21.79 17.81
C THR A 315 -19.56 21.87 17.90
N ALA A 316 -18.86 21.06 17.11
CA ALA A 316 -17.41 21.04 17.09
C ALA A 316 -16.89 22.24 16.30
N GLN A 317 -16.16 23.14 16.96
CA GLN A 317 -15.46 24.25 16.31
C GLN A 317 -14.24 23.78 15.50
N LEU A 318 -13.71 22.59 15.83
CA LEU A 318 -12.57 21.99 15.16
C LEU A 318 -12.87 20.54 14.78
N GLN A 319 -12.57 20.21 13.52
CA GLN A 319 -12.52 18.83 13.03
C GLN A 319 -11.10 18.55 12.56
N ALA A 320 -10.47 17.50 13.06
CA ALA A 320 -9.09 17.15 12.71
C ALA A 320 -8.88 15.63 12.68
N ASN A 321 -7.99 15.20 11.77
CA ASN A 321 -7.47 13.85 11.72
C ASN A 321 -5.93 13.82 11.88
N SER A 322 -5.28 14.97 11.89
CA SER A 322 -3.84 15.09 12.12
C SER A 322 -3.53 14.86 13.60
N PRO A 323 -2.73 13.83 13.95
CA PRO A 323 -2.36 13.58 15.34
C PRO A 323 -1.64 14.76 15.99
N SER A 324 -0.75 15.45 15.27
CA SER A 324 0.00 16.59 15.78
C SER A 324 -0.91 17.77 16.13
N ILE A 325 -1.86 18.13 15.25
CA ILE A 325 -2.85 19.19 15.52
C ILE A 325 -3.71 18.81 16.73
N LEU A 326 -4.20 17.56 16.75
CA LEU A 326 -5.04 17.07 17.85
C LEU A 326 -4.32 17.18 19.20
N ARG A 327 -3.07 16.70 19.28
CA ARG A 327 -2.25 16.78 20.50
C ARG A 327 -2.03 18.20 20.98
N SER A 328 -1.63 19.09 20.06
CA SER A 328 -1.41 20.51 20.39
C SER A 328 -2.67 21.20 20.92
N VAL A 329 -3.81 20.95 20.28
CA VAL A 329 -5.09 21.56 20.70
C VAL A 329 -5.55 21.01 22.05
N LEU A 330 -5.45 19.69 22.26
CA LEU A 330 -5.80 19.08 23.55
C LEU A 330 -4.92 19.60 24.70
N GLN A 331 -3.62 19.74 24.48
CA GLN A 331 -2.69 20.24 25.50
C GLN A 331 -2.93 21.72 25.82
N GLY A 332 -3.34 22.52 24.85
CA GLY A 332 -3.52 23.97 24.98
C GLY A 332 -4.94 24.42 25.33
N SER A 333 -5.91 23.51 25.50
CA SER A 333 -7.32 23.89 25.72
C SER A 333 -8.08 22.92 26.61
N ASP A 334 -9.31 23.30 26.97
CA ASP A 334 -10.27 22.44 27.66
C ASP A 334 -11.15 21.64 26.67
N ALA A 335 -10.61 21.27 25.53
CA ALA A 335 -11.30 20.43 24.59
C ALA A 335 -11.22 18.94 24.99
N VAL A 336 -12.26 18.19 24.62
CA VAL A 336 -12.35 16.75 24.70
C VAL A 336 -12.21 16.18 23.30
N ALA A 337 -11.50 15.09 23.12
CA ALA A 337 -11.49 14.37 21.86
C ALA A 337 -11.73 12.87 22.08
N LEU A 338 -12.41 12.23 21.14
CA LEU A 338 -12.57 10.78 21.10
C LEU A 338 -11.46 10.20 20.19
N VAL A 339 -10.45 9.59 20.78
CA VAL A 339 -9.23 9.18 20.07
C VAL A 339 -8.78 7.78 20.47
N SER A 340 -7.99 7.16 19.59
CA SER A 340 -7.28 5.92 19.90
C SER A 340 -6.15 6.17 20.89
N PRO A 341 -5.96 5.33 21.91
CA PRO A 341 -4.77 5.36 22.76
C PRO A 341 -3.47 5.25 21.95
N MET A 342 -3.45 4.51 20.84
CA MET A 342 -2.28 4.41 19.95
C MET A 342 -1.88 5.77 19.36
N GLN A 343 -2.87 6.64 19.09
CA GLN A 343 -2.65 7.94 18.45
C GLN A 343 -2.00 8.97 19.39
N VAL A 344 -2.18 8.81 20.69
CA VAL A 344 -1.69 9.71 21.75
C VAL A 344 -0.88 8.95 22.80
N HIS A 345 -0.25 7.85 22.38
CA HIS A 345 0.47 6.93 23.27
C HIS A 345 1.55 7.63 24.08
N ALA A 346 2.38 8.45 23.46
CA ALA A 346 3.47 9.18 24.13
C ALA A 346 2.96 10.16 25.17
N GLU A 347 1.87 10.86 24.89
CA GLU A 347 1.26 11.84 25.78
C GLU A 347 0.52 11.18 26.94
N LEU A 348 -0.07 10.01 26.74
CA LEU A 348 -0.63 9.20 27.82
C LEU A 348 0.46 8.66 28.73
N ALA A 349 1.55 8.15 28.16
CA ALA A 349 2.70 7.63 28.92
C ALA A 349 3.42 8.72 29.72
N SER A 350 3.56 9.93 29.18
CA SER A 350 4.15 11.08 29.87
C SER A 350 3.19 11.80 30.85
N GLY A 351 1.91 11.42 30.85
CA GLY A 351 0.89 12.08 31.67
C GLY A 351 0.49 13.48 31.21
N GLN A 352 0.87 13.90 30.01
CA GLN A 352 0.45 15.18 29.42
C GLN A 352 -1.03 15.14 29.02
N LEU A 353 -1.49 14.02 28.52
CA LEU A 353 -2.90 13.72 28.25
C LEU A 353 -3.38 12.60 29.16
N VAL A 354 -4.69 12.56 29.40
CA VAL A 354 -5.34 11.55 30.24
C VAL A 354 -6.58 11.03 29.55
N ALA A 355 -6.68 9.71 29.46
CA ALA A 355 -7.90 9.05 29.03
C ALA A 355 -8.91 9.02 30.19
N LEU A 356 -10.14 9.41 29.91
CA LEU A 356 -11.22 9.41 30.90
C LEU A 356 -11.95 8.06 30.89
N THR A 357 -12.20 7.51 32.07
CA THR A 357 -12.96 6.27 32.25
C THR A 357 -14.46 6.57 32.22
N VAL A 358 -15.00 6.76 31.03
CA VAL A 358 -16.44 6.95 30.80
C VAL A 358 -16.98 5.75 30.01
N PRO A 359 -18.02 5.07 30.50
CA PRO A 359 -18.62 3.95 29.77
C PRO A 359 -19.18 4.41 28.43
N MET A 360 -18.67 3.86 27.35
CA MET A 360 -19.13 4.13 25.99
C MET A 360 -19.09 2.84 25.17
N ALA A 361 -20.27 2.39 24.74
CA ALA A 361 -20.37 1.26 23.84
C ALA A 361 -20.23 1.71 22.38
N GLY A 362 -19.72 0.83 21.52
CA GLY A 362 -19.64 1.09 20.08
C GLY A 362 -18.50 1.98 19.65
N THR A 363 -17.45 2.09 20.48
CA THR A 363 -16.20 2.81 20.15
C THR A 363 -15.12 1.87 19.61
N GLU A 364 -15.37 0.57 19.58
CA GLU A 364 -14.47 -0.43 19.03
C GLU A 364 -14.44 -0.35 17.50
N ARG A 365 -13.27 -0.61 16.94
CA ARG A 365 -13.05 -0.66 15.50
C ARG A 365 -11.84 -1.55 15.18
N ASP A 366 -11.90 -2.21 14.04
CA ASP A 366 -10.81 -3.04 13.57
C ASP A 366 -9.71 -2.18 12.94
N ILE A 367 -8.49 -2.40 13.38
CA ILE A 367 -7.27 -1.87 12.78
C ILE A 367 -6.56 -3.02 12.08
N GLY A 368 -6.11 -2.80 10.87
CA GLY A 368 -5.51 -3.88 10.11
C GLY A 368 -4.82 -3.42 8.84
N VAL A 369 -4.67 -4.35 7.94
CA VAL A 369 -4.01 -4.19 6.66
C VAL A 369 -5.01 -4.35 5.53
N SER A 370 -4.97 -3.41 4.60
CA SER A 370 -5.66 -3.51 3.31
C SER A 370 -4.66 -3.91 2.23
N LEU A 371 -5.02 -4.91 1.45
CA LEU A 371 -4.24 -5.50 0.35
C LEU A 371 -5.09 -5.53 -0.93
N ARG A 372 -4.44 -5.61 -2.09
CA ARG A 372 -5.17 -5.92 -3.32
C ARG A 372 -5.64 -7.37 -3.30
N ARG A 373 -6.90 -7.60 -3.60
CA ARG A 373 -7.45 -8.95 -3.74
C ARG A 373 -6.70 -9.72 -4.82
N ASN A 374 -6.41 -10.98 -4.55
CA ASN A 374 -5.66 -11.86 -5.46
C ASN A 374 -4.24 -11.36 -5.81
N SER A 375 -3.68 -10.39 -5.07
CA SER A 375 -2.27 -10.06 -5.23
C SER A 375 -1.39 -11.17 -4.67
N LEU A 376 -0.16 -11.25 -5.18
CA LEU A 376 0.88 -12.07 -4.60
C LEU A 376 1.86 -11.13 -3.89
N PRO A 377 1.81 -10.98 -2.56
CA PRO A 377 2.75 -10.11 -1.86
C PRO A 377 4.20 -10.53 -2.12
N SER A 378 5.10 -9.57 -2.32
CA SER A 378 6.53 -9.84 -2.43
C SER A 378 7.08 -10.40 -1.11
N ALA A 379 8.29 -10.97 -1.13
CA ALA A 379 8.94 -11.46 0.09
C ALA A 379 9.10 -10.33 1.14
N SER A 380 9.35 -9.11 0.70
CA SER A 380 9.45 -7.93 1.57
C SER A 380 8.09 -7.49 2.12
N ALA A 381 7.05 -7.54 1.29
CA ALA A 381 5.69 -7.23 1.74
C ALA A 381 5.18 -8.29 2.75
N ARG A 382 5.48 -9.58 2.53
CA ARG A 382 5.16 -10.64 3.52
C ARG A 382 5.88 -10.41 4.83
N ALA A 383 7.18 -10.09 4.80
CA ALA A 383 7.94 -9.80 6.02
C ALA A 383 7.40 -8.57 6.78
N MET A 384 6.92 -7.55 6.06
CA MET A 384 6.24 -6.40 6.70
C MET A 384 4.93 -6.81 7.34
N LEU A 385 4.13 -7.67 6.69
CA LEU A 385 2.90 -8.24 7.26
C LEU A 385 3.19 -9.04 8.54
N GLU A 386 4.19 -9.91 8.51
CA GLU A 386 4.62 -10.70 9.67
C GLU A 386 5.07 -9.79 10.84
N SER A 387 5.82 -8.72 10.53
CA SER A 387 6.24 -7.74 11.55
C SER A 387 5.06 -6.98 12.14
N LEU A 388 4.08 -6.60 11.34
CA LEU A 388 2.84 -5.96 11.81
C LEU A 388 2.03 -6.91 12.71
N GLN A 389 1.90 -8.17 12.33
CA GLN A 389 1.21 -9.19 13.11
C GLN A 389 1.93 -9.45 14.44
N HIS A 390 3.25 -9.54 14.43
CA HIS A 390 4.07 -9.72 15.64
C HIS A 390 3.86 -8.57 16.62
N VAL A 391 3.95 -7.32 16.14
CA VAL A 391 3.75 -6.14 16.98
C VAL A 391 2.32 -6.05 17.50
N ALA A 392 1.32 -6.36 16.66
CA ALA A 392 -0.08 -6.37 17.09
C ALA A 392 -0.33 -7.39 18.21
N ALA A 393 0.21 -8.61 18.09
CA ALA A 393 0.08 -9.64 19.12
C ALA A 393 0.76 -9.25 20.46
N THR A 394 1.87 -8.51 20.42
CA THR A 394 2.54 -8.01 21.63
C THR A 394 1.83 -6.79 22.22
N ALA A 395 1.19 -5.97 21.38
CA ALA A 395 0.44 -4.79 21.82
C ALA A 395 -0.87 -5.15 22.52
N ASP A 396 -1.55 -6.24 22.13
CA ASP A 396 -2.77 -6.73 22.81
C ASP A 396 -2.50 -7.05 24.30
N GLY A 397 -1.30 -7.51 24.66
CA GLY A 397 -0.87 -7.70 26.05
C GLY A 397 -0.62 -6.37 26.81
N GLY A 398 -0.30 -5.27 26.12
CA GLY A 398 0.03 -3.98 26.73
C GLY A 398 -1.09 -2.93 26.67
N LEU A 399 -1.93 -2.95 25.64
CA LEU A 399 -3.03 -1.99 25.47
C LEU A 399 -4.25 -2.33 26.34
N GLY A 400 -4.44 -3.60 26.68
CA GLY A 400 -5.47 -4.07 27.62
C GLY A 400 -5.30 -3.55 29.04
N THR A 401 -4.08 -3.19 29.45
CA THR A 401 -3.77 -2.71 30.81
C THR A 401 -3.97 -1.19 30.98
N LEU A 402 -3.99 -0.39 29.93
CA LEU A 402 -4.23 1.06 30.01
C LEU A 402 -5.69 1.42 30.35
N GLY A 403 -6.62 0.47 30.23
CA GLY A 403 -8.04 0.64 30.62
C GLY A 403 -8.40 0.09 32.01
N SER A 404 -7.50 -0.58 32.73
CA SER A 404 -7.80 -1.32 33.96
C SER A 404 -7.04 -0.87 35.22
N SER A 405 -6.30 0.24 35.21
CA SER A 405 -5.67 0.77 36.43
C SER A 405 -6.75 1.42 37.32
N GLY A 406 -7.48 0.57 38.06
CA GLY A 406 -8.15 0.94 39.29
C GLY A 406 -7.11 1.34 40.37
N PRO A 407 -7.45 2.21 41.33
CA PRO A 407 -6.51 2.73 42.29
C PRO A 407 -5.93 1.57 43.17
N ALA A 408 -4.62 1.43 43.15
CA ALA A 408 -3.92 0.57 44.09
C ALA A 408 -4.37 0.95 45.52
N ARG A 409 -4.97 0.01 46.23
CA ARG A 409 -5.16 0.11 47.69
C ARG A 409 -3.79 -0.01 48.32
N GLY A 410 -3.26 1.09 48.82
CA GLY A 410 -2.10 1.07 49.71
C GLY A 410 -2.43 0.44 51.09
N PRO A 411 -1.42 -0.01 51.82
CA PRO A 411 -1.55 -0.74 53.08
C PRO A 411 -2.17 0.06 54.21
#